data_4bf89ec683f04cb3b45091096da8ea99
#
_entry.id   4bf89ec683f04cb3b45091096da8ea99
#
_cell.length_a   1.000
_cell.length_b   1.000
_cell.length_c   1.000
_cell.angle_alpha   90.00
_cell.angle_beta   90.00
_cell.angle_gamma   90.00
#
_symmetry.space_group_name_H-M   'P 1'
#
loop_
_entity.id
_entity.type
_entity.pdbx_description
1 polymer ?
#
loop_
_entity_poly.entity_id
_entity_poly.type
_entity_poly.pdbx_seq_one_letter_code
_entity_poly.pdbx_strand_id
1 'polypeptide(L)'
;RDALIVGGGRTSVYLAKQLLEMGIRVKIVERDEERCEELNEMVPKAMIICGDATDKDLLIEEGLLETEAFVATTNFENIMLALFAKSLSSAKLITKVHRISYDDIIDQLDVGSIIYPKFITSESIIKYVRAMKNSMGSNIETLYRLNDNRVEALEFLIKEGSPVVGIPLQDLRLKPKMLIGCITHKGKVTIPKGQSVIEVGDTVILVTTTTGLHDIRDALR
;
A
#
# COMPACT_ATOMS: atom_id res chain seq x y z
N ARG A 1 10.49 -8.59 -17.55
CA ARG A 1 10.29 -7.71 -16.37
C ARG A 1 11.30 -8.09 -15.32
N ASP A 2 11.93 -7.08 -14.70
CA ASP A 2 12.95 -7.29 -13.69
C ASP A 2 12.86 -6.25 -12.56
N ALA A 3 13.45 -6.61 -11.43
CA ALA A 3 13.53 -5.76 -10.26
C ALA A 3 14.92 -5.89 -9.62
N LEU A 4 15.54 -4.75 -9.35
CA LEU A 4 16.78 -4.63 -8.60
C LEU A 4 16.45 -4.17 -7.17
N ILE A 5 16.70 -5.04 -6.19
CA ILE A 5 16.44 -4.81 -4.77
C ILE A 5 17.76 -4.56 -4.07
N VAL A 6 17.87 -3.48 -3.33
CA VAL A 6 19.04 -3.16 -2.52
C VAL A 6 18.75 -3.40 -1.05
N GLY A 7 19.57 -4.24 -0.43
CA GLY A 7 19.44 -4.74 0.94
C GLY A 7 18.78 -6.11 1.04
N GLY A 8 19.45 -7.06 1.68
CA GLY A 8 19.05 -8.46 1.84
C GLY A 8 18.22 -8.76 3.10
N GLY A 9 17.49 -7.78 3.61
CA GLY A 9 16.69 -7.92 4.83
C GLY A 9 15.46 -8.83 4.66
N ARG A 10 14.72 -9.06 5.75
CA ARG A 10 13.49 -9.89 5.73
C ARG A 10 12.47 -9.40 4.71
N THR A 11 12.28 -8.09 4.60
CA THR A 11 11.35 -7.49 3.62
C THR A 11 11.73 -7.89 2.20
N SER A 12 13.02 -7.86 1.87
CA SER A 12 13.53 -8.21 0.54
C SER A 12 13.30 -9.68 0.21
N VAL A 13 13.47 -10.59 1.18
CA VAL A 13 13.19 -12.02 1.00
C VAL A 13 11.72 -12.26 0.65
N TYR A 14 10.78 -11.67 1.42
CA TYR A 14 9.35 -11.83 1.14
C TYR A 14 8.96 -11.21 -0.19
N LEU A 15 9.47 -10.03 -0.49
CA LEU A 15 9.21 -9.34 -1.76
C LEU A 15 9.75 -10.15 -2.94
N ALA A 16 11.00 -10.62 -2.85
CA ALA A 16 11.63 -11.42 -3.90
C ALA A 16 10.85 -12.69 -4.21
N LYS A 17 10.38 -13.42 -3.19
CA LYS A 17 9.55 -14.61 -3.37
C LYS A 17 8.28 -14.30 -4.16
N GLN A 18 7.56 -13.26 -3.80
CA GLN A 18 6.33 -12.86 -4.48
C GLN A 18 6.58 -12.40 -5.92
N LEU A 19 7.63 -11.61 -6.15
CA LEU A 19 7.99 -11.15 -7.49
C LEU A 19 8.39 -12.32 -8.41
N LEU A 20 9.16 -13.29 -7.89
CA LEU A 20 9.53 -14.50 -8.61
C LEU A 20 8.31 -15.38 -8.97
N GLU A 21 7.33 -15.49 -8.06
CA GLU A 21 6.06 -16.17 -8.33
C GLU A 21 5.24 -15.48 -9.44
N MET A 22 5.37 -14.17 -9.56
CA MET A 22 4.76 -13.36 -10.63
C MET A 22 5.55 -13.43 -11.96
N GLY A 23 6.65 -14.19 -12.02
CA GLY A 23 7.51 -14.31 -13.21
C GLY A 23 8.43 -13.10 -13.44
N ILE A 24 8.66 -12.29 -12.41
CA ILE A 24 9.60 -11.15 -12.48
C ILE A 24 10.99 -11.64 -12.07
N ARG A 25 12.01 -11.32 -12.85
CA ARG A 25 13.40 -11.60 -12.51
C ARG A 25 13.82 -10.68 -11.36
N VAL A 26 14.52 -11.22 -10.39
CA VAL A 26 14.93 -10.46 -9.19
C VAL A 26 16.43 -10.56 -9.01
N LYS A 27 17.06 -9.39 -8.83
CA LYS A 27 18.43 -9.26 -8.33
C LYS A 27 18.37 -8.63 -6.94
N ILE A 28 19.21 -9.11 -6.02
CA ILE A 28 19.34 -8.56 -4.67
C ILE A 28 20.81 -8.22 -4.44
N VAL A 29 21.09 -6.94 -4.14
CA VAL A 29 22.42 -6.47 -3.74
C VAL A 29 22.48 -6.42 -2.22
N GLU A 30 23.41 -7.16 -1.64
CA GLU A 30 23.65 -7.20 -0.18
C GLU A 30 25.15 -7.16 0.08
N ARG A 31 25.56 -6.40 1.08
CA ARG A 31 26.98 -6.20 1.39
C ARG A 31 27.58 -7.24 2.32
N ASP A 32 26.77 -7.88 3.13
CA ASP A 32 27.19 -8.88 4.11
C ASP A 32 27.29 -10.26 3.44
N GLU A 33 28.50 -10.82 3.42
CA GLU A 33 28.78 -12.10 2.76
C GLU A 33 27.98 -13.28 3.33
N GLU A 34 27.91 -13.36 4.67
CA GLU A 34 27.18 -14.42 5.36
C GLU A 34 25.67 -14.31 5.02
N ARG A 35 25.17 -13.07 4.94
CA ARG A 35 23.79 -12.83 4.53
C ARG A 35 23.54 -13.15 3.06
N CYS A 36 24.51 -12.97 2.19
CA CYS A 36 24.43 -13.38 0.78
C CYS A 36 24.29 -14.90 0.64
N GLU A 37 25.02 -15.68 1.44
CA GLU A 37 24.90 -17.14 1.46
C GLU A 37 23.50 -17.56 1.92
N GLU A 38 23.00 -16.99 3.02
CA GLU A 38 21.62 -17.26 3.49
C GLU A 38 20.56 -16.90 2.44
N LEU A 39 20.74 -15.80 1.72
CA LEU A 39 19.81 -15.37 0.67
C LEU A 39 19.78 -16.35 -0.50
N ASN A 40 20.93 -16.92 -0.89
CA ASN A 40 20.98 -17.94 -1.93
C ASN A 40 20.15 -19.18 -1.55
N GLU A 41 20.13 -19.54 -0.27
CA GLU A 41 19.29 -20.66 0.21
C GLU A 41 17.81 -20.27 0.28
N MET A 42 17.50 -19.06 0.78
CA MET A 42 16.12 -18.59 0.99
C MET A 42 15.35 -18.27 -0.30
N VAL A 43 16.06 -17.76 -1.31
CA VAL A 43 15.49 -17.31 -2.59
C VAL A 43 16.36 -17.78 -3.78
N PRO A 44 16.48 -19.09 -4.02
CA PRO A 44 17.45 -19.68 -4.95
C PRO A 44 17.20 -19.29 -6.43
N LYS A 45 16.06 -18.71 -6.74
CA LYS A 45 15.73 -18.21 -8.08
C LYS A 45 16.09 -16.74 -8.29
N ALA A 46 16.44 -16.01 -7.24
CA ALA A 46 16.95 -14.66 -7.34
C ALA A 46 18.46 -14.68 -7.61
N MET A 47 18.96 -13.66 -8.31
CA MET A 47 20.41 -13.43 -8.43
C MET A 47 20.86 -12.62 -7.21
N ILE A 48 21.77 -13.18 -6.41
CA ILE A 48 22.33 -12.51 -5.25
C ILE A 48 23.69 -11.94 -5.64
N ILE A 49 23.86 -10.64 -5.40
CA ILE A 49 25.07 -9.88 -5.68
C ILE A 49 25.63 -9.44 -4.33
N CYS A 50 26.81 -10.00 -4.00
CA CYS A 50 27.52 -9.61 -2.79
C CYS A 50 28.34 -8.35 -3.07
N GLY A 51 27.91 -7.22 -2.51
CA GLY A 51 28.57 -5.94 -2.74
C GLY A 51 27.88 -4.77 -2.06
N ASP A 52 28.59 -3.65 -1.99
CA ASP A 52 28.07 -2.43 -1.39
C ASP A 52 27.26 -1.63 -2.43
N ALA A 53 25.99 -1.44 -2.19
CA ALA A 53 25.11 -0.67 -3.06
C ALA A 53 25.40 0.84 -3.10
N THR A 54 26.27 1.35 -2.25
CA THR A 54 26.79 2.71 -2.38
C THR A 54 27.84 2.85 -3.47
N ASP A 55 28.38 1.72 -3.93
CA ASP A 55 29.21 1.67 -5.15
C ASP A 55 28.30 1.81 -6.38
N LYS A 56 28.45 2.97 -7.03
CA LYS A 56 27.64 3.34 -8.18
C LYS A 56 27.93 2.47 -9.40
N ASP A 57 29.19 2.10 -9.59
CA ASP A 57 29.65 1.30 -10.73
C ASP A 57 29.07 -0.10 -10.62
N LEU A 58 29.05 -0.68 -9.43
CA LEU A 58 28.40 -1.96 -9.16
C LEU A 58 26.91 -1.95 -9.55
N LEU A 59 26.15 -0.92 -9.16
CA LEU A 59 24.73 -0.84 -9.49
C LEU A 59 24.50 -0.70 -11.01
N ILE A 60 25.36 0.03 -11.70
CA ILE A 60 25.29 0.19 -13.17
C ILE A 60 25.61 -1.14 -13.86
N GLU A 61 26.68 -1.83 -13.46
CA GLU A 61 27.07 -3.15 -13.99
C GLU A 61 25.98 -4.18 -13.79
N GLU A 62 25.27 -4.11 -12.65
CA GLU A 62 24.15 -5.01 -12.34
C GLU A 62 22.82 -4.63 -12.98
N GLY A 63 22.82 -3.62 -13.85
CA GLY A 63 21.72 -3.30 -14.73
C GLY A 63 20.73 -2.27 -14.17
N LEU A 64 21.20 -1.34 -13.33
CA LEU A 64 20.37 -0.23 -12.87
C LEU A 64 19.74 0.59 -14.01
N LEU A 65 20.46 0.71 -15.13
CA LEU A 65 20.01 1.53 -16.27
C LEU A 65 18.80 0.93 -17.00
N GLU A 66 18.69 -0.39 -17.02
CA GLU A 66 17.69 -1.15 -17.76
C GLU A 66 16.58 -1.73 -16.89
N THR A 67 16.74 -1.69 -15.56
CA THR A 67 15.75 -2.30 -14.66
C THR A 67 14.40 -1.59 -14.71
N GLU A 68 13.30 -2.35 -14.68
CA GLU A 68 11.94 -1.78 -14.63
C GLU A 68 11.58 -1.27 -13.23
N ALA A 69 12.16 -1.85 -12.17
CA ALA A 69 11.90 -1.46 -10.80
C ALA A 69 13.17 -1.47 -9.96
N PHE A 70 13.36 -0.42 -9.17
CA PHE A 70 14.43 -0.30 -8.18
C PHE A 70 13.84 -0.16 -6.78
N VAL A 71 14.22 -1.04 -5.86
CA VAL A 71 13.65 -1.12 -4.52
C VAL A 71 14.75 -0.97 -3.47
N ALA A 72 14.77 0.15 -2.77
CA ALA A 72 15.72 0.44 -1.70
C ALA A 72 15.14 0.01 -0.34
N THR A 73 15.72 -1.03 0.26
CA THR A 73 15.25 -1.64 1.52
C THR A 73 16.31 -1.69 2.62
N THR A 74 17.45 -1.05 2.46
CA THR A 74 18.49 -0.92 3.49
C THR A 74 18.00 -0.11 4.71
N ASN A 75 18.88 0.20 5.64
CA ASN A 75 18.46 0.89 6.86
C ASN A 75 18.51 2.43 6.78
N PHE A 76 19.53 3.03 6.17
CA PHE A 76 19.77 4.47 6.30
C PHE A 76 19.91 5.22 4.97
N GLU A 77 20.34 4.57 3.90
CA GLU A 77 20.76 5.24 2.66
C GLU A 77 19.71 5.16 1.54
N ASN A 78 18.53 4.62 1.84
CA ASN A 78 17.50 4.35 0.83
C ASN A 78 17.11 5.57 0.01
N ILE A 79 17.06 6.76 0.62
CA ILE A 79 16.68 8.00 -0.06
C ILE A 79 17.78 8.39 -1.07
N MET A 80 19.05 8.31 -0.66
CA MET A 80 20.19 8.64 -1.54
C MET A 80 20.29 7.65 -2.70
N LEU A 81 20.10 6.36 -2.42
CA LEU A 81 20.07 5.31 -3.44
C LEU A 81 18.92 5.52 -4.44
N ALA A 82 17.73 5.88 -3.96
CA ALA A 82 16.60 6.18 -4.83
C ALA A 82 16.83 7.42 -5.70
N LEU A 83 17.41 8.48 -5.14
CA LEU A 83 17.77 9.69 -5.90
C LEU A 83 18.83 9.38 -6.95
N PHE A 84 19.83 8.55 -6.60
CA PHE A 84 20.84 8.10 -7.54
C PHE A 84 20.21 7.28 -8.68
N ALA A 85 19.40 6.27 -8.35
CA ALA A 85 18.70 5.47 -9.34
C ALA A 85 17.81 6.33 -10.26
N LYS A 86 17.10 7.32 -9.69
CA LYS A 86 16.30 8.26 -10.45
C LYS A 86 17.10 9.11 -11.44
N SER A 87 18.31 9.50 -11.07
CA SER A 87 19.15 10.34 -11.93
C SER A 87 19.65 9.60 -13.18
N LEU A 88 19.64 8.27 -13.16
CA LEU A 88 20.23 7.44 -14.23
C LEU A 88 19.23 6.56 -14.95
N SER A 89 18.08 6.24 -14.36
CA SER A 89 17.12 5.30 -14.92
C SER A 89 15.69 5.82 -14.88
N SER A 90 14.84 5.21 -15.70
CA SER A 90 13.38 5.42 -15.67
C SER A 90 12.65 4.36 -14.83
N ALA A 91 13.38 3.61 -14.02
CA ALA A 91 12.84 2.58 -13.16
C ALA A 91 11.76 3.11 -12.22
N LYS A 92 10.75 2.29 -11.94
CA LYS A 92 9.81 2.58 -10.86
C LYS A 92 10.53 2.45 -9.52
N LEU A 93 10.62 3.56 -8.80
CA LEU A 93 11.31 3.61 -7.51
C LEU A 93 10.39 3.25 -6.36
N ILE A 94 10.89 2.43 -5.43
CA ILE A 94 10.22 2.10 -4.17
C ILE A 94 11.24 2.24 -3.04
N THR A 95 10.96 3.16 -2.11
CA THR A 95 11.90 3.56 -1.06
C THR A 95 11.34 3.28 0.32
N LYS A 96 12.00 2.39 1.07
CA LYS A 96 11.65 2.12 2.46
C LYS A 96 12.24 3.18 3.38
N VAL A 97 11.41 3.84 4.19
CA VAL A 97 11.81 4.86 5.14
C VAL A 97 11.50 4.42 6.57
N HIS A 98 12.48 4.53 7.47
CA HIS A 98 12.34 4.12 8.87
C HIS A 98 12.01 5.26 9.83
N ARG A 99 12.40 6.50 9.49
CA ARG A 99 12.23 7.68 10.33
C ARG A 99 11.29 8.68 9.67
N ILE A 100 10.29 9.08 10.40
CA ILE A 100 9.22 10.00 9.99
C ILE A 100 9.64 11.47 10.17
N SER A 101 10.79 11.72 10.83
CA SER A 101 11.19 13.08 11.25
C SER A 101 11.46 14.08 10.12
N TYR A 102 11.42 13.62 8.86
CA TYR A 102 11.73 14.44 7.69
C TYR A 102 10.70 14.23 6.55
N ASP A 103 9.48 13.80 6.87
CA ASP A 103 8.46 13.47 5.85
C ASP A 103 8.20 14.65 4.91
N ASP A 104 8.06 15.86 5.44
CA ASP A 104 7.83 17.08 4.65
C ASP A 104 8.94 17.35 3.61
N ILE A 105 10.17 16.92 3.91
CA ILE A 105 11.32 17.07 3.01
C ILE A 105 11.33 15.91 2.01
N ILE A 106 11.07 14.70 2.48
CA ILE A 106 11.10 13.48 1.67
C ILE A 106 10.01 13.53 0.58
N ASP A 107 8.83 14.04 0.91
CA ASP A 107 7.72 14.22 -0.04
C ASP A 107 8.06 15.19 -1.18
N GLN A 108 8.99 16.13 -0.96
CA GLN A 108 9.47 17.05 -1.97
C GLN A 108 10.54 16.45 -2.90
N LEU A 109 11.19 15.36 -2.47
CA LEU A 109 12.35 14.80 -3.20
C LEU A 109 11.96 13.88 -4.36
N ASP A 110 10.68 13.53 -4.53
CA ASP A 110 10.20 12.62 -5.58
C ASP A 110 11.08 11.34 -5.68
N VAL A 111 11.20 10.63 -4.58
CA VAL A 111 11.95 9.37 -4.47
C VAL A 111 11.10 8.13 -4.80
N GLY A 112 10.05 8.32 -5.58
CA GLY A 112 9.10 7.28 -5.97
C GLY A 112 8.09 6.96 -4.87
N SER A 113 7.63 5.71 -4.82
CA SER A 113 6.69 5.25 -3.80
C SER A 113 7.42 5.04 -2.47
N ILE A 114 7.02 5.80 -1.45
CA ILE A 114 7.60 5.70 -0.12
C ILE A 114 6.83 4.67 0.72
N ILE A 115 7.55 3.81 1.40
CA ILE A 115 6.99 2.78 2.28
C ILE A 115 7.51 2.99 3.71
N TYR A 116 6.57 3.17 4.62
CA TYR A 116 6.81 3.26 6.07
C TYR A 116 6.35 1.97 6.75
N PRO A 117 7.22 0.98 7.02
CA PRO A 117 6.80 -0.31 7.56
C PRO A 117 6.04 -0.22 8.88
N LYS A 118 6.39 0.74 9.73
CA LYS A 118 5.71 0.97 11.02
C LYS A 118 4.25 1.39 10.83
N PHE A 119 3.95 2.24 9.84
CA PHE A 119 2.58 2.66 9.55
C PHE A 119 1.77 1.51 8.97
N ILE A 120 2.32 0.80 7.98
CA ILE A 120 1.64 -0.36 7.37
C ILE A 120 1.28 -1.40 8.43
N THR A 121 2.22 -1.68 9.36
CA THR A 121 1.97 -2.62 10.45
C THR A 121 0.90 -2.12 11.39
N SER A 122 0.95 -0.85 11.83
CA SER A 122 -0.05 -0.29 12.73
C SER A 122 -1.44 -0.22 12.08
N GLU A 123 -1.53 0.13 10.81
CA GLU A 123 -2.78 0.10 10.06
C GLU A 123 -3.36 -1.31 9.93
N SER A 124 -2.50 -2.31 9.68
CA SER A 124 -2.92 -3.71 9.63
C SER A 124 -3.45 -4.19 10.97
N ILE A 125 -2.82 -3.82 12.08
CA ILE A 125 -3.28 -4.13 13.43
C ILE A 125 -4.62 -3.42 13.70
N ILE A 126 -4.74 -2.15 13.36
CA ILE A 126 -5.99 -1.39 13.53
C ILE A 126 -7.12 -2.01 12.71
N LYS A 127 -6.84 -2.41 11.45
CA LYS A 127 -7.81 -3.14 10.61
C LYS A 127 -8.27 -4.43 11.30
N TYR A 128 -7.33 -5.23 11.80
CA TYR A 128 -7.63 -6.48 12.50
C TYR A 128 -8.48 -6.25 13.76
N VAL A 129 -8.10 -5.30 14.63
CA VAL A 129 -8.84 -4.96 15.85
C VAL A 129 -10.25 -4.46 15.52
N ARG A 130 -10.38 -3.63 14.48
CA ARG A 130 -11.69 -3.15 14.01
C ARG A 130 -12.53 -4.30 13.45
N ALA A 131 -11.96 -5.20 12.65
CA ALA A 131 -12.66 -6.38 12.16
C ALA A 131 -13.16 -7.27 13.29
N MET A 132 -12.36 -7.49 14.34
CA MET A 132 -12.81 -8.22 15.54
C MET A 132 -13.94 -7.48 16.28
N LYS A 133 -13.84 -6.15 16.38
CA LYS A 133 -14.91 -5.34 16.99
C LYS A 133 -16.18 -5.32 16.13
N ASN A 134 -16.03 -5.41 14.82
CA ASN A 134 -17.12 -5.46 13.83
C ASN A 134 -17.87 -6.79 13.87
N SER A 135 -17.21 -7.90 14.25
CA SER A 135 -17.89 -9.18 14.49
C SER A 135 -18.94 -9.09 15.63
N MET A 136 -18.88 -8.02 16.44
CA MET A 136 -19.84 -7.71 17.51
C MET A 136 -20.91 -6.67 17.12
N GLY A 137 -21.10 -6.36 15.81
CA GLY A 137 -22.22 -5.51 15.35
C GLY A 137 -21.91 -4.36 14.39
N SER A 138 -20.66 -4.14 13.98
CA SER A 138 -20.29 -3.14 12.99
C SER A 138 -20.15 -3.78 11.59
N ASN A 139 -20.52 -3.05 10.53
CA ASN A 139 -20.51 -3.52 9.15
C ASN A 139 -19.32 -2.99 8.33
N ILE A 140 -18.28 -2.43 8.97
CA ILE A 140 -17.08 -1.92 8.28
C ILE A 140 -16.16 -3.09 7.93
N GLU A 141 -15.88 -3.29 6.64
CA GLU A 141 -14.92 -4.29 6.16
C GLU A 141 -13.49 -3.71 6.11
N THR A 142 -13.35 -2.50 5.59
CA THR A 142 -12.03 -1.88 5.39
C THR A 142 -12.08 -0.39 5.67
N LEU A 143 -10.97 0.16 6.17
CA LEU A 143 -10.76 1.60 6.33
C LEU A 143 -9.45 1.99 5.65
N TYR A 144 -9.52 2.96 4.76
CA TYR A 144 -8.37 3.60 4.13
C TYR A 144 -8.27 5.04 4.62
N ARG A 145 -7.07 5.47 4.93
CA ARG A 145 -6.77 6.87 5.23
C ARG A 145 -6.11 7.51 4.02
N LEU A 146 -6.62 8.64 3.62
CA LEU A 146 -6.20 9.39 2.46
C LEU A 146 -5.79 10.80 2.88
N ASN A 147 -4.92 11.44 2.08
CA ASN A 147 -4.52 12.83 2.25
C ASN A 147 -4.07 13.13 3.70
N ASP A 148 -2.95 12.55 4.15
CA ASP A 148 -2.34 12.73 5.46
C ASP A 148 -3.30 12.49 6.64
N ASN A 149 -4.09 11.45 6.57
CA ASN A 149 -5.12 11.10 7.55
C ASN A 149 -6.29 12.10 7.69
N ARG A 150 -6.44 13.04 6.77
CA ARG A 150 -7.53 14.03 6.79
C ARG A 150 -8.83 13.49 6.25
N VAL A 151 -8.78 12.41 5.46
CA VAL A 151 -9.93 11.78 4.81
C VAL A 151 -9.91 10.30 5.11
N GLU A 152 -11.05 9.74 5.51
CA GLU A 152 -11.25 8.30 5.65
C GLU A 152 -12.15 7.79 4.51
N ALA A 153 -11.76 6.66 3.89
CA ALA A 153 -12.63 5.90 3.02
C ALA A 153 -12.97 4.58 3.73
N LEU A 154 -14.24 4.40 4.02
CA LEU A 154 -14.78 3.29 4.80
C LEU A 154 -15.57 2.38 3.89
N GLU A 155 -15.24 1.10 3.91
CA GLU A 155 -15.93 0.08 3.14
C GLU A 155 -16.92 -0.66 4.03
N PHE A 156 -18.20 -0.68 3.63
CA PHE A 156 -19.29 -1.30 4.36
C PHE A 156 -19.94 -2.41 3.54
N LEU A 157 -20.05 -3.60 4.10
CA LEU A 157 -20.95 -4.64 3.58
C LEU A 157 -22.38 -4.36 4.04
N ILE A 158 -23.28 -4.22 3.09
CA ILE A 158 -24.69 -3.91 3.35
C ILE A 158 -25.47 -5.17 3.66
N LYS A 159 -25.97 -5.23 4.90
CA LYS A 159 -26.77 -6.36 5.40
C LYS A 159 -28.25 -6.05 5.39
N GLU A 160 -29.06 -7.09 5.53
CA GLU A 160 -30.50 -6.95 5.71
C GLU A 160 -30.84 -6.02 6.88
N GLY A 161 -31.86 -5.18 6.70
CA GLY A 161 -32.28 -4.19 7.69
C GLY A 161 -31.41 -2.92 7.74
N SER A 162 -30.45 -2.75 6.83
CA SER A 162 -29.71 -1.51 6.71
C SER A 162 -30.63 -0.38 6.20
N PRO A 163 -30.63 0.81 6.84
CA PRO A 163 -31.53 1.91 6.49
C PRO A 163 -31.22 2.57 5.14
N VAL A 164 -30.12 2.19 4.49
CA VAL A 164 -29.73 2.74 3.18
C VAL A 164 -30.24 1.90 2.00
N VAL A 165 -30.80 0.72 2.27
CA VAL A 165 -31.26 -0.21 1.24
C VAL A 165 -32.53 0.30 0.58
N GLY A 166 -32.57 0.22 -0.77
CA GLY A 166 -33.75 0.52 -1.57
C GLY A 166 -34.05 2.02 -1.74
N ILE A 167 -33.21 2.91 -1.22
CA ILE A 167 -33.41 4.36 -1.30
C ILE A 167 -32.44 4.95 -2.33
N PRO A 168 -32.90 5.76 -3.31
CA PRO A 168 -32.02 6.49 -4.19
C PRO A 168 -31.05 7.40 -3.40
N LEU A 169 -29.78 7.46 -3.81
CA LEU A 169 -28.74 8.19 -3.06
C LEU A 169 -29.08 9.68 -2.87
N GLN A 170 -29.76 10.29 -3.83
CA GLN A 170 -30.21 11.67 -3.73
C GLN A 170 -31.21 11.92 -2.59
N ASP A 171 -31.94 10.87 -2.18
CA ASP A 171 -32.96 10.93 -1.13
C ASP A 171 -32.39 10.47 0.23
N LEU A 172 -31.17 9.91 0.25
CA LEU A 172 -30.45 9.60 1.46
C LEU A 172 -29.96 10.88 2.16
N ARG A 173 -30.42 11.10 3.39
CA ARG A 173 -29.99 12.25 4.20
C ARG A 173 -28.64 11.98 4.87
N LEU A 174 -27.56 12.07 4.08
CA LEU A 174 -26.22 11.97 4.63
C LEU A 174 -25.85 13.18 5.48
N LYS A 175 -25.02 12.97 6.50
CA LYS A 175 -24.38 14.05 7.26
C LYS A 175 -23.44 14.86 6.37
N PRO A 176 -23.15 16.13 6.72
CA PRO A 176 -22.17 16.93 6.01
C PRO A 176 -20.80 16.24 5.91
N LYS A 177 -20.06 16.52 4.85
CA LYS A 177 -18.71 15.98 4.59
C LYS A 177 -18.66 14.46 4.41
N MET A 178 -19.73 13.88 3.90
CA MET A 178 -19.84 12.45 3.58
C MET A 178 -20.24 12.27 2.13
N LEU A 179 -19.59 11.33 1.44
CA LEU A 179 -19.83 11.03 0.04
C LEU A 179 -19.78 9.51 -0.16
N ILE A 180 -20.78 8.95 -0.83
CA ILE A 180 -20.71 7.58 -1.34
C ILE A 180 -19.93 7.61 -2.65
N GLY A 181 -18.68 7.16 -2.60
CA GLY A 181 -17.75 7.21 -3.73
C GLY A 181 -17.88 6.03 -4.68
N CYS A 182 -18.28 4.86 -4.15
CA CYS A 182 -18.34 3.63 -4.92
C CYS A 182 -19.38 2.66 -4.35
N ILE A 183 -20.03 1.91 -5.25
CA ILE A 183 -20.88 0.75 -4.92
C ILE A 183 -20.38 -0.43 -5.73
N THR A 184 -20.13 -1.56 -5.06
CA THR A 184 -19.81 -2.84 -5.68
C THR A 184 -20.98 -3.77 -5.52
N HIS A 185 -21.60 -4.13 -6.64
CA HIS A 185 -22.71 -5.10 -6.73
C HIS A 185 -22.25 -6.35 -7.45
N LYS A 186 -22.27 -7.52 -6.80
CA LYS A 186 -21.85 -8.82 -7.40
C LYS A 186 -20.49 -8.74 -8.11
N GLY A 187 -19.52 -8.07 -7.50
CA GLY A 187 -18.16 -7.88 -8.03
C GLY A 187 -18.02 -6.79 -9.11
N LYS A 188 -19.12 -6.15 -9.52
CA LYS A 188 -19.06 -5.03 -10.47
C LYS A 188 -19.02 -3.71 -9.71
N VAL A 189 -17.94 -2.97 -9.90
CA VAL A 189 -17.71 -1.65 -9.29
C VAL A 189 -18.37 -0.55 -10.13
N THR A 190 -19.12 0.33 -9.48
CA THR A 190 -19.81 1.48 -10.10
C THR A 190 -19.59 2.75 -9.30
N ILE A 191 -19.33 3.86 -9.99
CA ILE A 191 -19.40 5.20 -9.39
C ILE A 191 -20.88 5.61 -9.39
N PRO A 192 -21.51 5.76 -8.20
CA PRO A 192 -22.95 5.96 -8.14
C PRO A 192 -23.34 7.37 -8.55
N LYS A 193 -24.60 7.49 -9.00
CA LYS A 193 -25.28 8.75 -9.29
C LYS A 193 -26.45 8.92 -8.33
N GLY A 194 -27.07 10.09 -8.31
CA GLY A 194 -28.21 10.38 -7.42
C GLY A 194 -29.34 9.35 -7.48
N GLN A 195 -29.61 8.76 -8.64
CA GLN A 195 -30.63 7.72 -8.85
C GLN A 195 -30.16 6.31 -8.50
N SER A 196 -28.89 6.10 -8.19
CA SER A 196 -28.38 4.78 -7.81
C SER A 196 -28.95 4.37 -6.47
N VAL A 197 -29.24 3.07 -6.33
CA VAL A 197 -29.82 2.46 -5.14
C VAL A 197 -28.81 1.46 -4.61
N ILE A 198 -28.74 1.35 -3.28
CA ILE A 198 -27.92 0.35 -2.58
C ILE A 198 -28.78 -0.86 -2.28
N GLU A 199 -28.30 -2.05 -2.57
CA GLU A 199 -28.98 -3.33 -2.34
C GLU A 199 -28.29 -4.13 -1.22
N VAL A 200 -29.01 -5.08 -0.66
CA VAL A 200 -28.44 -6.04 0.30
C VAL A 200 -27.35 -6.87 -0.39
N GLY A 201 -26.22 -7.03 0.25
CA GLY A 201 -25.03 -7.71 -0.29
C GLY A 201 -24.08 -6.81 -1.08
N ASP A 202 -24.44 -5.54 -1.28
CA ASP A 202 -23.52 -4.58 -1.87
C ASP A 202 -22.40 -4.22 -0.90
N THR A 203 -21.24 -3.90 -1.46
CA THR A 203 -20.16 -3.23 -0.73
C THR A 203 -20.15 -1.75 -1.13
N VAL A 204 -20.20 -0.87 -0.13
CA VAL A 204 -20.28 0.59 -0.32
C VAL A 204 -19.05 1.25 0.26
N ILE A 205 -18.39 2.10 -0.52
CA ILE A 205 -17.29 2.94 -0.04
C ILE A 205 -17.81 4.33 0.28
N LEU A 206 -17.80 4.70 1.56
CA LEU A 206 -18.11 6.03 2.07
C LEU A 206 -16.82 6.81 2.30
N VAL A 207 -16.72 7.98 1.70
CA VAL A 207 -15.58 8.90 1.87
C VAL A 207 -16.00 10.04 2.81
N THR A 208 -15.20 10.32 3.82
CA THR A 208 -15.55 11.31 4.86
C THR A 208 -14.31 11.95 5.47
N THR A 209 -14.46 13.19 5.94
CA THR A 209 -13.47 13.85 6.83
C THR A 209 -13.84 13.71 8.31
N THR A 210 -14.91 13.01 8.63
CA THR A 210 -15.33 12.75 10.01
C THR A 210 -14.81 11.38 10.43
N THR A 211 -14.08 11.33 11.53
CA THR A 211 -13.50 10.09 12.09
C THR A 211 -14.47 9.39 13.06
N GLY A 212 -14.27 8.08 13.26
CA GLY A 212 -14.98 7.35 14.31
C GLY A 212 -16.34 6.77 13.91
N LEU A 213 -16.64 6.68 12.62
CA LEU A 213 -17.81 5.93 12.15
C LEU A 213 -17.61 4.44 12.41
N HIS A 214 -18.66 3.76 12.88
CA HIS A 214 -18.66 2.33 13.15
C HIS A 214 -19.66 1.56 12.30
N ASP A 215 -20.69 2.21 11.81
CA ASP A 215 -21.72 1.64 10.94
C ASP A 215 -22.12 2.66 9.87
N ILE A 216 -22.69 2.19 8.76
CA ILE A 216 -23.20 3.08 7.71
C ILE A 216 -24.36 3.96 8.23
N ARG A 217 -25.06 3.52 9.28
CA ARG A 217 -26.10 4.30 9.98
C ARG A 217 -25.54 5.60 10.56
N ASP A 218 -24.28 5.58 10.99
CA ASP A 218 -23.59 6.75 11.55
C ASP A 218 -23.43 7.87 10.51
N ALA A 219 -23.53 7.54 9.23
CA ALA A 219 -23.47 8.49 8.12
C ALA A 219 -24.80 9.21 7.88
N LEU A 220 -25.91 8.72 8.41
CA LEU A 220 -27.24 9.30 8.23
C LEU A 220 -27.53 10.38 9.30
N ARG A 221 -28.39 11.35 8.93
CA ARG A 221 -28.92 12.39 9.83
C ARG A 221 -30.06 11.86 10.68
#